data_d007f6dcfafd254fb02ba58c55fd8ce5
#
_entry.id   d007f6dcfafd254fb02ba58c55fd8ce5
#
_cell.length_a   1.000
_cell.length_b   1.000
_cell.length_c   1.000
_cell.angle_alpha   90.00
_cell.angle_beta   90.00
_cell.angle_gamma   90.00
#
_symmetry.space_group_name_H-M   'P 1'
#
loop_
_entity.id
_entity.type
_entity.pdbx_description
1 polymer ?
#
loop_
_entity_poly.entity_id
_entity_poly.type
_entity_poly.pdbx_seq_one_letter_code
_entity_poly.pdbx_strand_id
1 'polypeptide(L)'
;MLIKKTGIPHFESKYKVEQHIKNLGIPYTIIGPTFFMENLLGPGLEQSQLALPLSSSTILQQSALQNIAEFSALVLERGKPFLGKRIDIASDEVTGEQAAEILSNVLGYKIKYVSIPLEQVYQANEDMARMYDWYERVATGIDIASLHQEYPEVNWLPFKDWAKLKLR
;
A
#
# COMPACT_ATOMS: atom_id res chain seq x y z
N MET A 1 -5.26 6.40 -7.58
CA MET A 1 -4.08 7.30 -7.71
C MET A 1 -3.65 7.35 -9.16
N LEU A 2 -3.76 8.50 -9.81
CA LEU A 2 -3.23 8.65 -11.17
C LEU A 2 -1.71 8.76 -11.08
N ILE A 3 -0.99 7.71 -11.46
CA ILE A 3 0.48 7.72 -11.57
C ILE A 3 0.84 8.58 -12.80
N LYS A 4 0.70 9.91 -12.67
CA LYS A 4 1.22 10.87 -13.64
C LYS A 4 2.61 11.25 -13.18
N LYS A 5 3.62 11.05 -14.04
CA LYS A 5 5.01 11.55 -13.87
C LYS A 5 5.41 11.82 -12.41
N THR A 6 5.61 10.77 -11.66
CA THR A 6 6.03 10.86 -10.26
C THR A 6 7.54 11.11 -10.15
N GLY A 7 8.29 10.84 -11.19
CA GLY A 7 9.76 10.80 -11.17
C GLY A 7 10.33 9.55 -10.51
N ILE A 8 9.47 8.58 -10.15
CA ILE A 8 9.85 7.32 -9.52
C ILE A 8 9.93 6.25 -10.62
N PRO A 9 11.13 5.70 -10.93
CA PRO A 9 11.33 4.83 -12.09
C PRO A 9 10.38 3.64 -12.17
N HIS A 10 10.17 2.91 -11.08
CA HIS A 10 9.27 1.75 -11.09
C HIS A 10 7.79 2.14 -11.22
N PHE A 11 7.34 3.32 -10.77
CA PHE A 11 5.99 3.82 -11.02
C PHE A 11 5.83 4.21 -12.49
N GLU A 12 6.82 4.92 -13.05
CA GLU A 12 6.83 5.33 -14.47
C GLU A 12 6.80 4.12 -15.41
N SER A 13 7.51 3.03 -15.06
CA SER A 13 7.49 1.79 -15.85
C SER A 13 6.11 1.16 -15.88
N LYS A 14 5.44 1.07 -14.74
CA LYS A 14 4.06 0.57 -14.64
C LYS A 14 3.08 1.45 -15.40
N TYR A 15 3.21 2.77 -15.28
CA TYR A 15 2.39 3.70 -16.06
C TYR A 15 2.53 3.50 -17.58
N LYS A 16 3.77 3.30 -18.08
CA LYS A 16 3.98 2.98 -19.50
C LYS A 16 3.28 1.70 -19.93
N VAL A 17 3.30 0.66 -19.09
CA VAL A 17 2.57 -0.60 -19.35
C VAL A 17 1.06 -0.34 -19.39
N GLU A 18 0.52 0.42 -18.45
CA GLU A 18 -0.90 0.80 -18.46
C GLU A 18 -1.31 1.54 -19.74
N GLN A 19 -0.47 2.52 -20.18
CA GLN A 19 -0.73 3.23 -21.44
C GLN A 19 -0.68 2.28 -22.64
N HIS A 20 0.27 1.34 -22.66
CA HIS A 20 0.37 0.36 -23.72
C HIS A 20 -0.88 -0.54 -23.78
N ILE A 21 -1.35 -1.06 -22.65
CA ILE A 21 -2.59 -1.85 -22.56
C ILE A 21 -3.79 -1.06 -23.10
N LYS A 22 -3.93 0.21 -22.72
CA LYS A 22 -5.00 1.09 -23.21
C LYS A 22 -4.96 1.28 -24.74
N ASN A 23 -3.75 1.44 -25.28
CA ASN A 23 -3.55 1.65 -26.71
C ASN A 23 -3.78 0.39 -27.57
N LEU A 24 -3.68 -0.80 -26.97
CA LEU A 24 -3.98 -2.06 -27.66
C LEU A 24 -5.47 -2.26 -27.95
N GLY A 25 -6.36 -1.51 -27.31
CA GLY A 25 -7.80 -1.65 -27.48
C GLY A 25 -8.39 -2.99 -26.97
N ILE A 26 -7.62 -3.76 -26.21
CA ILE A 26 -8.10 -5.01 -25.60
C ILE A 26 -8.95 -4.72 -24.36
N PRO A 27 -9.90 -5.60 -23.98
CA PRO A 27 -10.59 -5.49 -22.70
C PRO A 27 -9.59 -5.58 -21.54
N TYR A 28 -9.66 -4.65 -20.60
CA TYR A 28 -8.76 -4.63 -19.43
C TYR A 28 -9.46 -4.10 -18.19
N THR A 29 -8.91 -4.46 -17.04
CA THR A 29 -9.12 -3.79 -15.74
C THR A 29 -7.76 -3.66 -15.07
N ILE A 30 -7.44 -2.49 -14.55
CA ILE A 30 -6.19 -2.21 -13.85
C ILE A 30 -6.51 -2.02 -12.38
N ILE A 31 -5.89 -2.82 -11.52
CA ILE A 31 -5.98 -2.68 -10.06
C ILE A 31 -4.69 -2.03 -9.58
N GLY A 32 -4.81 -0.93 -8.85
CA GLY A 32 -3.69 -0.17 -8.30
C GLY A 32 -3.63 -0.26 -6.77
N PRO A 33 -3.03 -1.32 -6.20
CA PRO A 33 -2.88 -1.38 -4.75
C PRO A 33 -1.86 -0.36 -4.25
N THR A 34 -2.08 0.10 -3.02
CA THR A 34 -1.15 0.98 -2.30
C THR A 34 0.01 0.19 -1.70
N PHE A 35 0.71 0.74 -0.71
CA PHE A 35 1.79 0.07 0.00
C PHE A 35 1.28 -1.25 0.63
N PHE A 36 2.03 -2.35 0.49
CA PHE A 36 1.60 -3.63 1.03
C PHE A 36 1.89 -3.72 2.52
N MET A 37 0.87 -4.10 3.32
CA MET A 37 1.03 -4.30 4.76
C MET A 37 2.13 -5.34 5.06
N GLU A 38 2.27 -6.35 4.21
CA GLU A 38 3.27 -7.42 4.33
C GLU A 38 4.71 -6.90 4.29
N ASN A 39 4.96 -5.73 3.70
CA ASN A 39 6.28 -5.10 3.71
C ASN A 39 6.72 -4.63 5.11
N LEU A 40 5.79 -4.56 6.06
CA LEU A 40 6.09 -4.22 7.45
C LEU A 40 6.58 -5.42 8.28
N LEU A 41 6.46 -6.66 7.74
CA LEU A 41 6.94 -7.88 8.36
C LEU A 41 8.43 -8.09 8.08
N GLY A 42 9.24 -7.11 8.41
CA GLY A 42 10.68 -7.17 8.20
C GLY A 42 11.45 -7.65 9.45
N PRO A 43 12.75 -7.89 9.31
CA PRO A 43 13.64 -8.34 10.41
C PRO A 43 13.72 -7.35 11.58
N GLY A 44 13.31 -6.11 11.38
CA GLY A 44 13.23 -5.10 12.45
C GLY A 44 12.26 -5.47 13.58
N LEU A 45 11.19 -6.23 13.28
CA LEU A 45 10.24 -6.66 14.31
C LEU A 45 10.88 -7.59 15.34
N GLU A 46 11.80 -8.48 14.93
CA GLU A 46 12.58 -9.33 15.84
C GLU A 46 13.48 -8.50 16.77
N GLN A 47 13.86 -7.30 16.33
CA GLN A 47 14.63 -6.32 17.10
C GLN A 47 13.75 -5.31 17.83
N SER A 48 12.43 -5.59 17.91
CA SER A 48 11.43 -4.70 18.52
C SER A 48 11.36 -3.31 17.86
N GLN A 49 11.55 -3.25 16.55
CA GLN A 49 11.52 -2.01 15.77
C GLN A 49 10.66 -2.15 14.51
N LEU A 50 9.88 -1.11 14.22
CA LEU A 50 9.28 -0.87 12.92
C LEU A 50 10.02 0.30 12.27
N ALA A 51 10.86 -0.01 11.28
CA ALA A 51 11.74 0.97 10.66
C ALA A 51 11.28 1.29 9.23
N LEU A 52 10.95 2.56 8.97
CA LEU A 52 10.58 3.06 7.64
C LEU A 52 11.24 4.42 7.40
N PRO A 53 11.57 4.77 6.14
CA PRO A 53 12.07 6.12 5.81
C PRO A 53 10.93 7.13 5.64
N LEU A 54 10.07 7.21 6.65
CA LEU A 54 8.95 8.14 6.74
C LEU A 54 8.96 8.77 8.14
N SER A 55 8.37 9.95 8.29
CA SER A 55 8.14 10.51 9.63
C SER A 55 7.10 9.66 10.39
N SER A 56 7.16 9.69 11.72
CA SER A 56 6.26 8.88 12.55
C SER A 56 4.78 9.24 12.38
N SER A 57 4.51 10.46 11.91
CA SER A 57 3.18 11.02 11.70
C SER A 57 2.67 10.94 10.26
N THR A 58 3.49 10.49 9.30
CA THR A 58 3.06 10.34 7.91
C THR A 58 2.01 9.26 7.79
N ILE A 59 0.85 9.62 7.26
CA ILE A 59 -0.24 8.68 6.98
C ILE A 59 0.12 7.86 5.75
N LEU A 60 0.17 6.55 5.92
CA LEU A 60 0.45 5.61 4.85
C LEU A 60 -0.78 4.75 4.58
N GLN A 61 -1.40 4.94 3.40
CA GLN A 61 -2.46 4.06 2.93
C GLN A 61 -1.87 2.72 2.50
N GLN A 62 -2.50 1.62 2.94
CA GLN A 62 -1.94 0.28 2.82
C GLN A 62 -2.98 -0.71 2.30
N SER A 63 -2.51 -1.71 1.57
CA SER A 63 -3.31 -2.84 1.07
C SER A 63 -2.80 -4.15 1.66
N ALA A 64 -3.71 -4.95 2.22
CA ALA A 64 -3.41 -6.34 2.57
C ALA A 64 -3.41 -7.21 1.30
N LEU A 65 -2.47 -8.15 1.15
CA LEU A 65 -2.44 -9.07 0.00
C LEU A 65 -3.74 -9.86 -0.14
N GLN A 66 -4.38 -10.21 0.98
CA GLN A 66 -5.68 -10.87 0.98
C GLN A 66 -6.74 -10.00 0.27
N ASN A 67 -6.82 -8.71 0.57
CA ASN A 67 -7.79 -7.82 -0.07
C ASN A 67 -7.49 -7.57 -1.54
N ILE A 68 -6.20 -7.57 -1.92
CA ILE A 68 -5.82 -7.52 -3.34
C ILE A 68 -6.35 -8.76 -4.08
N ALA A 69 -6.21 -9.95 -3.46
CA ALA A 69 -6.70 -11.20 -4.02
C ALA A 69 -8.24 -11.24 -4.11
N GLU A 70 -8.94 -10.87 -3.02
CA GLU A 70 -10.41 -10.82 -2.97
C GLU A 70 -10.98 -9.83 -4.00
N PHE A 71 -10.40 -8.64 -4.09
CA PHE A 71 -10.81 -7.65 -5.07
C PHE A 71 -10.53 -8.10 -6.51
N SER A 72 -9.41 -8.78 -6.74
CA SER A 72 -9.09 -9.36 -8.05
C SER A 72 -10.08 -10.45 -8.46
N ALA A 73 -10.47 -11.31 -7.52
CA ALA A 73 -11.51 -12.33 -7.76
C ALA A 73 -12.86 -11.66 -8.09
N LEU A 74 -13.28 -10.65 -7.32
CA LEU A 74 -14.50 -9.89 -7.57
C LEU A 74 -14.52 -9.26 -8.97
N VAL A 75 -13.39 -8.68 -9.40
CA VAL A 75 -13.24 -8.11 -10.75
C VAL A 75 -13.42 -9.16 -11.84
N LEU A 76 -12.84 -10.35 -11.66
CA LEU A 76 -12.97 -11.47 -12.62
C LEU A 76 -14.40 -12.04 -12.65
N GLU A 77 -15.03 -12.20 -11.49
CA GLU A 77 -16.39 -12.75 -11.37
C GLU A 77 -17.44 -11.82 -12.00
N ARG A 78 -17.35 -10.52 -11.72
CA ARG A 78 -18.31 -9.54 -12.24
C ARG A 78 -18.03 -9.13 -13.68
N GLY A 79 -16.76 -9.12 -14.09
CA GLY A 79 -16.32 -8.86 -15.46
C GLY A 79 -16.74 -7.50 -16.03
N LYS A 80 -17.82 -7.46 -16.81
CA LYS A 80 -18.24 -6.29 -17.59
C LYS A 80 -18.24 -4.94 -16.86
N PRO A 81 -18.73 -4.77 -15.61
CA PRO A 81 -18.73 -3.50 -14.91
C PRO A 81 -17.33 -2.89 -14.68
N PHE A 82 -16.28 -3.69 -14.75
CA PHE A 82 -14.90 -3.29 -14.51
C PHE A 82 -14.09 -3.01 -15.77
N LEU A 83 -14.61 -3.38 -16.95
CA LEU A 83 -13.89 -3.22 -18.21
C LEU A 83 -13.55 -1.75 -18.50
N GLY A 84 -12.32 -1.51 -18.91
CA GLY A 84 -11.78 -0.19 -19.22
C GLY A 84 -11.46 0.67 -18.00
N LYS A 85 -11.63 0.14 -16.79
CA LYS A 85 -11.41 0.88 -15.55
C LYS A 85 -10.01 0.66 -14.99
N ARG A 86 -9.54 1.70 -14.29
CA ARG A 86 -8.44 1.63 -13.32
C ARG A 86 -9.01 1.94 -11.95
N ILE A 87 -8.79 1.06 -10.99
CA ILE A 87 -9.30 1.18 -9.62
C ILE A 87 -8.12 1.08 -8.68
N ASP A 88 -7.88 2.15 -7.93
CA ASP A 88 -6.89 2.16 -6.85
C ASP A 88 -7.54 1.64 -5.58
N ILE A 89 -6.86 0.75 -4.87
CA ILE A 89 -7.39 0.11 -3.67
C ILE A 89 -6.47 0.31 -2.48
N ALA A 90 -7.09 0.48 -1.31
CA ALA A 90 -6.44 0.49 -0.01
C ALA A 90 -7.33 -0.22 1.02
N SER A 91 -6.73 -0.97 1.91
CA SER A 91 -7.44 -1.67 2.99
C SER A 91 -7.60 -0.79 4.22
N ASP A 92 -6.55 -0.01 4.54
CA ASP A 92 -6.52 0.85 5.73
C ASP A 92 -5.46 1.94 5.57
N GLU A 93 -5.45 2.90 6.49
CA GLU A 93 -4.41 3.91 6.61
C GLU A 93 -4.00 4.10 8.06
N VAL A 94 -2.69 4.09 8.32
CA VAL A 94 -2.13 4.31 9.65
C VAL A 94 -0.83 5.11 9.54
N THR A 95 -0.51 5.85 10.61
CA THR A 95 0.82 6.44 10.75
C THR A 95 1.84 5.40 11.21
N GLY A 96 3.14 5.69 11.06
CA GLY A 96 4.20 4.82 11.56
C GLY A 96 4.09 4.56 13.06
N GLU A 97 3.73 5.58 13.82
CA GLU A 97 3.54 5.51 15.28
C GLU A 97 2.33 4.64 15.65
N GLN A 98 1.19 4.83 14.97
CA GLN A 98 0.00 3.98 15.16
C GLN A 98 0.28 2.52 14.78
N ALA A 99 0.99 2.27 13.68
CA ALA A 99 1.38 0.92 13.28
C ALA A 99 2.24 0.24 14.35
N ALA A 100 3.24 0.95 14.91
CA ALA A 100 4.10 0.42 15.98
C ALA A 100 3.31 0.13 17.26
N GLU A 101 2.34 0.97 17.62
CA GLU A 101 1.45 0.75 18.75
C GLU A 101 0.56 -0.49 18.55
N ILE A 102 -0.06 -0.62 17.38
CA ILE A 102 -0.90 -1.77 17.03
C ILE A 102 -0.08 -3.07 17.08
N LEU A 103 1.12 -3.06 16.48
CA LEU A 103 2.03 -4.22 16.50
C LEU A 103 2.46 -4.57 17.93
N SER A 104 2.76 -3.59 18.77
CA SER A 104 3.07 -3.81 20.18
C SER A 104 1.96 -4.53 20.91
N ASN A 105 0.71 -4.10 20.71
CA ASN A 105 -0.46 -4.69 21.33
C ASN A 105 -0.72 -6.14 20.84
N VAL A 106 -0.45 -6.42 19.57
CA VAL A 106 -0.64 -7.75 18.99
C VAL A 106 0.45 -8.72 19.44
N LEU A 107 1.71 -8.28 19.47
CA LEU A 107 2.86 -9.11 19.82
C LEU A 107 3.08 -9.26 21.31
N GLY A 108 2.48 -8.37 22.13
CA GLY A 108 2.61 -8.40 23.60
C GLY A 108 3.94 -7.82 24.12
N TYR A 109 4.71 -7.18 23.28
CA TYR A 109 5.93 -6.47 23.66
C TYR A 109 6.08 -5.17 22.87
N LYS A 110 6.86 -4.21 23.38
CA LYS A 110 6.95 -2.88 22.81
C LYS A 110 7.72 -2.87 21.49
N ILE A 111 7.06 -2.46 20.43
CA ILE A 111 7.69 -2.12 19.14
C ILE A 111 7.90 -0.60 19.11
N LYS A 112 9.11 -0.16 18.74
CA LYS A 112 9.42 1.26 18.53
C LYS A 112 9.39 1.58 17.05
N TYR A 113 8.74 2.68 16.70
CA TYR A 113 8.91 3.25 15.36
C TYR A 113 10.29 3.90 15.22
N VAL A 114 10.95 3.65 14.12
CA VAL A 114 12.26 4.22 13.78
C VAL A 114 12.17 4.85 12.39
N SER A 115 12.29 6.16 12.32
CA SER A 115 12.42 6.86 11.04
C SER A 115 13.85 6.72 10.53
N ILE A 116 14.02 6.02 9.40
CA ILE A 116 15.31 5.89 8.72
C ILE A 116 15.59 7.18 7.97
N PRO A 117 16.77 7.81 8.10
CA PRO A 117 17.12 8.96 7.30
C PRO A 117 17.05 8.64 5.80
N LEU A 118 16.30 9.45 5.03
CA LEU A 118 16.07 9.22 3.61
C LEU A 118 17.39 9.17 2.81
N GLU A 119 18.40 9.93 3.25
CA GLU A 119 19.75 9.93 2.67
C GLU A 119 20.40 8.54 2.67
N GLN A 120 20.21 7.75 3.73
CA GLN A 120 20.72 6.38 3.80
C GLN A 120 20.04 5.47 2.76
N VAL A 121 18.75 5.70 2.51
CA VAL A 121 18.01 4.95 1.50
C VAL A 121 18.47 5.35 0.10
N TYR A 122 18.75 6.64 -0.15
CA TYR A 122 19.31 7.12 -1.41
C TYR A 122 20.63 6.45 -1.79
N GLN A 123 21.51 6.25 -0.80
CA GLN A 123 22.80 5.57 -1.01
C GLN A 123 22.63 4.09 -1.37
N ALA A 124 21.58 3.44 -0.87
CA ALA A 124 21.33 2.03 -1.10
C ALA A 124 20.47 1.78 -2.36
N ASN A 125 19.43 2.59 -2.55
CA ASN A 125 18.47 2.43 -3.65
C ASN A 125 17.71 3.75 -3.90
N GLU A 126 18.14 4.49 -4.92
CA GLU A 126 17.56 5.78 -5.29
C GLU A 126 16.06 5.68 -5.65
N ASP A 127 15.63 4.62 -6.33
CA ASP A 127 14.24 4.42 -6.73
C ASP A 127 13.32 4.28 -5.53
N MET A 128 13.73 3.47 -4.54
CA MET A 128 13.02 3.33 -3.27
C MET A 128 13.00 4.63 -2.46
N ALA A 129 14.12 5.34 -2.42
CA ALA A 129 14.20 6.62 -1.71
C ALA A 129 13.23 7.65 -2.31
N ARG A 130 13.18 7.75 -3.64
CA ARG A 130 12.22 8.62 -4.35
C ARG A 130 10.76 8.24 -4.04
N MET A 131 10.46 6.95 -3.91
CA MET A 131 9.13 6.48 -3.53
C MET A 131 8.76 6.93 -2.11
N TYR A 132 9.66 6.76 -1.15
CA TYR A 132 9.39 7.18 0.23
C TYR A 132 9.31 8.72 0.37
N ASP A 133 10.18 9.47 -0.31
CA ASP A 133 10.09 10.93 -0.38
C ASP A 133 8.74 11.38 -0.96
N TRP A 134 8.22 10.63 -1.95
CA TRP A 134 6.90 10.89 -2.52
C TRP A 134 5.78 10.59 -1.51
N TYR A 135 5.84 9.47 -0.78
CA TYR A 135 4.85 9.15 0.27
C TYR A 135 4.86 10.20 1.39
N GLU A 136 6.02 10.74 1.75
CA GLU A 136 6.14 11.80 2.77
C GLU A 136 5.40 13.08 2.35
N ARG A 137 5.46 13.43 1.06
CA ARG A 137 4.92 14.69 0.54
C ARG A 137 3.51 14.60 -0.02
N VAL A 138 3.11 13.43 -0.47
CA VAL A 138 1.86 13.23 -1.23
C VAL A 138 1.07 12.10 -0.59
N ALA A 139 -0.05 12.45 0.05
CA ALA A 139 -1.03 11.43 0.43
C ALA A 139 -1.54 10.70 -0.83
N THR A 140 -1.68 9.38 -0.78
CA THR A 140 -2.18 8.59 -1.92
C THR A 140 -3.60 8.96 -2.34
N GLY A 141 -4.38 9.53 -1.43
CA GLY A 141 -5.65 10.22 -1.73
C GLY A 141 -6.80 9.29 -2.12
N ILE A 142 -6.74 8.01 -1.73
CA ILE A 142 -7.87 7.08 -1.89
C ILE A 142 -8.89 7.39 -0.80
N ASP A 143 -10.14 7.62 -1.20
CA ASP A 143 -11.26 7.64 -0.26
C ASP A 143 -11.62 6.20 0.12
N ILE A 144 -11.00 5.72 1.21
CA ILE A 144 -11.15 4.34 1.70
C ILE A 144 -12.60 4.06 2.08
N ALA A 145 -13.30 5.01 2.70
CA ALA A 145 -14.69 4.82 3.11
C ALA A 145 -15.60 4.60 1.91
N SER A 146 -15.49 5.44 0.88
CA SER A 146 -16.23 5.28 -0.37
C SER A 146 -15.88 3.98 -1.10
N LEU A 147 -14.60 3.63 -1.14
CA LEU A 147 -14.13 2.37 -1.76
C LEU A 147 -14.76 1.15 -1.08
N HIS A 148 -14.74 1.10 0.26
CA HIS A 148 -15.31 -0.02 1.02
C HIS A 148 -16.83 -0.10 0.89
N GLN A 149 -17.49 1.05 0.80
CA GLN A 149 -18.94 1.11 0.55
C GLN A 149 -19.30 0.65 -0.87
N GLU A 150 -18.48 0.95 -1.87
CA GLU A 150 -18.72 0.54 -3.27
C GLU A 150 -18.49 -0.97 -3.47
N TYR A 151 -17.57 -1.57 -2.70
CA TYR A 151 -17.21 -3.00 -2.81
C TYR A 151 -17.30 -3.72 -1.45
N PRO A 152 -18.53 -3.84 -0.89
CA PRO A 152 -18.74 -4.44 0.43
C PRO A 152 -18.51 -5.96 0.47
N GLU A 153 -18.39 -6.61 -0.70
CA GLU A 153 -18.09 -8.03 -0.80
C GLU A 153 -16.63 -8.37 -0.46
N VAL A 154 -15.75 -7.39 -0.54
CA VAL A 154 -14.35 -7.52 -0.10
C VAL A 154 -14.32 -7.37 1.41
N ASN A 155 -13.76 -8.35 2.10
CA ASN A 155 -13.58 -8.28 3.56
C ASN A 155 -12.38 -7.38 3.88
N TRP A 156 -12.55 -6.07 3.67
CA TRP A 156 -11.49 -5.10 3.89
C TRP A 156 -10.90 -5.20 5.29
N LEU A 157 -9.61 -5.53 5.38
CA LEU A 157 -8.91 -5.76 6.63
C LEU A 157 -8.31 -4.44 7.17
N PRO A 158 -8.77 -3.94 8.33
CA PRO A 158 -8.03 -2.93 9.05
C PRO A 158 -6.65 -3.46 9.46
N PHE A 159 -5.65 -2.58 9.51
CA PHE A 159 -4.27 -2.96 9.86
C PHE A 159 -4.16 -3.77 11.16
N LYS A 160 -4.96 -3.40 12.15
CA LYS A 160 -5.03 -4.13 13.43
C LYS A 160 -5.46 -5.59 13.27
N ASP A 161 -6.44 -5.85 12.42
CA ASP A 161 -6.97 -7.21 12.24
C ASP A 161 -6.06 -8.03 11.33
N TRP A 162 -5.48 -7.40 10.30
CA TRP A 162 -4.41 -8.00 9.52
C TRP A 162 -3.21 -8.41 10.40
N ALA A 163 -2.74 -7.52 11.28
CA ALA A 163 -1.63 -7.84 12.18
C ALA A 163 -1.91 -9.03 13.10
N LYS A 164 -3.15 -9.15 13.63
CA LYS A 164 -3.56 -10.31 14.43
C LYS A 164 -3.54 -11.61 13.63
N LEU A 165 -3.96 -11.57 12.36
CA LEU A 165 -3.99 -12.75 11.48
C LEU A 165 -2.60 -13.23 11.08
N LYS A 166 -1.64 -12.31 10.97
CA LYS A 166 -0.29 -12.61 10.46
C LYS A 166 0.74 -12.93 11.56
N LEU A 167 0.52 -12.45 12.79
CA LEU A 167 1.52 -12.46 13.86
C LEU A 167 1.10 -13.30 15.10
N ARG A 168 -0.05 -13.94 15.06
CA ARG A 168 -0.53 -14.89 16.05
C ARG A 168 -0.62 -16.31 15.43
#